data_50a5e85d79a95212f4649e74703bda2f
#
_entry.id   50a5e85d79a95212f4649e74703bda2f
#
_cell.length_a   1.000
_cell.length_b   1.000
_cell.length_c   1.000
_cell.angle_alpha   90.00
_cell.angle_beta   90.00
_cell.angle_gamma   90.00
#
_symmetry.space_group_name_H-M   'P 1'
#
loop_
_entity.id
_entity.type
_entity.pdbx_description
1 polymer ?
#
loop_
_entity_poly.entity_id
_entity_poly.type
_entity_poly.pdbx_seq_one_letter_code
_entity_poly.pdbx_strand_id
1 'polypeptide(L)'
;QFAYQLEKSGIKHGERVAIILEPGKAFYTSLFGAIKRGAIAVPMFTLFGPDALALRIRDCTPSLIVADKNLDSIKEQFSNIPVLRADRFFLESLQTYPEKYLPDTKASDLSVFQYTSGTTRELPEAVRHTQRSVVTLMIAALYGIGLKPEDTYFCPSSPAWGHGLWHGTIAPLALGVHIVSYAGQFDPKMIYAALEQLKVNNFAAAATVYRMLRNSGYRDDYTINLSKCSFTGEPLDINTFDWIKHSFGSAPASMYGTTEVGVIMVDYPGIKGHKVKPGALGKPAPGNEV
;
A
#
# COMPACT_ATOMS: atom_id res chain seq x y z
N GLN A 1 -2.66 20.81 -3.61
CA GLN A 1 -1.82 21.31 -4.72
C GLN A 1 -1.93 20.38 -5.94
N PHE A 2 -1.56 19.08 -5.86
CA PHE A 2 -1.59 18.18 -7.03
C PHE A 2 -2.99 18.01 -7.63
N ALA A 3 -4.06 17.98 -6.82
CA ALA A 3 -5.44 17.96 -7.32
C ALA A 3 -5.75 19.18 -8.21
N TYR A 4 -5.24 20.37 -7.87
CA TYR A 4 -5.35 21.56 -8.74
C TYR A 4 -4.54 21.42 -10.03
N GLN A 5 -3.33 20.86 -9.96
CA GLN A 5 -2.54 20.63 -11.16
C GLN A 5 -3.29 19.70 -12.11
N LEU A 6 -3.87 18.61 -11.61
CA LEU A 6 -4.69 17.69 -12.40
C LEU A 6 -5.90 18.39 -13.06
N GLU A 7 -6.60 19.22 -12.29
CA GLU A 7 -7.72 20.01 -12.81
C GLU A 7 -7.28 20.97 -13.91
N LYS A 8 -6.18 21.72 -13.71
CA LYS A 8 -5.61 22.61 -14.72
C LYS A 8 -5.10 21.88 -15.97
N SER A 9 -4.65 20.64 -15.80
CA SER A 9 -4.26 19.75 -16.91
C SER A 9 -5.46 19.12 -17.62
N GLY A 10 -6.68 19.46 -17.24
CA GLY A 10 -7.90 18.98 -17.87
C GLY A 10 -8.35 17.59 -17.42
N ILE A 11 -7.72 16.99 -16.39
CA ILE A 11 -8.15 15.68 -15.86
C ILE A 11 -9.51 15.82 -15.20
N LYS A 12 -10.49 15.05 -15.69
CA LYS A 12 -11.87 15.09 -15.24
C LYS A 12 -12.13 14.07 -14.13
N HIS A 13 -13.27 14.24 -13.48
CA HIS A 13 -13.80 13.26 -12.53
C HIS A 13 -13.99 11.89 -13.21
N GLY A 14 -13.57 10.81 -12.54
CA GLY A 14 -13.64 9.44 -13.08
C GLY A 14 -12.57 9.07 -14.11
N GLU A 15 -11.71 9.99 -14.52
CA GLU A 15 -10.56 9.66 -15.37
C GLU A 15 -9.44 8.99 -14.57
N ARG A 16 -8.65 8.15 -15.24
CA ARG A 16 -7.59 7.36 -14.58
C ARG A 16 -6.26 8.08 -14.67
N VAL A 17 -5.54 8.05 -13.54
CA VAL A 17 -4.16 8.54 -13.43
C VAL A 17 -3.29 7.34 -13.05
N ALA A 18 -2.49 6.86 -14.01
CA ALA A 18 -1.52 5.79 -13.75
C ALA A 18 -0.32 6.35 -12.98
N ILE A 19 0.08 5.68 -11.89
CA ILE A 19 1.15 6.12 -11.00
C ILE A 19 2.21 5.03 -10.94
N ILE A 20 3.36 5.28 -11.60
CA ILE A 20 4.50 4.36 -11.72
C ILE A 20 5.64 4.96 -10.90
N LEU A 21 5.49 4.93 -9.58
CA LEU A 21 6.44 5.52 -8.63
C LEU A 21 6.70 4.56 -7.46
N GLU A 22 7.92 4.61 -6.95
CA GLU A 22 8.25 3.96 -5.68
C GLU A 22 7.55 4.68 -4.51
N PRO A 23 7.31 3.97 -3.37
CA PRO A 23 6.78 4.59 -2.16
C PRO A 23 7.62 5.79 -1.72
N GLY A 24 6.97 6.93 -1.51
CA GLY A 24 7.63 8.18 -1.14
C GLY A 24 6.72 9.38 -1.34
N LYS A 25 7.23 10.59 -1.05
CA LYS A 25 6.43 11.82 -1.10
C LYS A 25 5.74 12.04 -2.44
N ALA A 26 6.43 11.80 -3.57
CA ALA A 26 5.87 11.96 -4.91
C ALA A 26 4.73 10.97 -5.16
N PHE A 27 4.89 9.70 -4.75
CA PHE A 27 3.85 8.68 -4.85
C PHE A 27 2.60 9.06 -4.04
N TYR A 28 2.79 9.40 -2.76
CA TYR A 28 1.64 9.74 -1.88
C TYR A 28 0.93 11.02 -2.35
N THR A 29 1.68 12.02 -2.80
CA THR A 29 1.11 13.24 -3.39
C THR A 29 0.28 12.92 -4.64
N SER A 30 0.79 12.07 -5.52
CA SER A 30 0.10 11.64 -6.74
C SER A 30 -1.16 10.83 -6.42
N LEU A 31 -1.06 9.87 -5.51
CA LEU A 31 -2.18 9.01 -5.09
C LEU A 31 -3.32 9.83 -4.48
N PHE A 32 -3.04 10.57 -3.41
CA PHE A 32 -4.08 11.32 -2.71
C PHE A 32 -4.57 12.53 -3.52
N GLY A 33 -3.71 13.13 -4.33
CA GLY A 33 -4.12 14.22 -5.22
C GLY A 33 -5.08 13.75 -6.31
N ALA A 34 -4.86 12.58 -6.90
CA ALA A 34 -5.79 11.97 -7.86
C ALA A 34 -7.14 11.65 -7.20
N ILE A 35 -7.12 10.95 -6.06
CA ILE A 35 -8.34 10.62 -5.30
C ILE A 35 -9.11 11.90 -4.91
N LYS A 36 -8.41 12.94 -4.45
CA LYS A 36 -8.99 14.22 -4.04
C LYS A 36 -9.56 15.01 -5.21
N ARG A 37 -9.00 14.86 -6.43
CA ARG A 37 -9.54 15.43 -7.66
C ARG A 37 -10.83 14.73 -8.13
N GLY A 38 -11.14 13.57 -7.60
CA GLY A 38 -12.17 12.68 -8.09
C GLY A 38 -11.73 11.87 -9.32
N ALA A 39 -10.44 11.85 -9.61
CA ALA A 39 -9.84 10.93 -10.56
C ALA A 39 -9.60 9.57 -9.90
N ILE A 40 -9.44 8.54 -10.72
CA ILE A 40 -9.16 7.18 -10.27
C ILE A 40 -7.65 6.97 -10.28
N ALA A 41 -7.06 6.79 -9.10
CA ALA A 41 -5.65 6.45 -8.98
C ALA A 41 -5.40 4.99 -9.40
N VAL A 42 -4.37 4.76 -10.22
CA VAL A 42 -3.97 3.41 -10.68
C VAL A 42 -2.50 3.18 -10.32
N PRO A 43 -2.19 2.75 -9.09
CA PRO A 43 -0.83 2.43 -8.70
C PRO A 43 -0.32 1.22 -9.48
N MET A 44 0.87 1.34 -10.05
CA MET A 44 1.52 0.27 -10.82
C MET A 44 2.89 -0.04 -10.23
N PHE A 45 3.25 -1.31 -10.28
CA PHE A 45 4.53 -1.78 -9.75
C PHE A 45 5.67 -1.34 -10.67
N THR A 46 6.66 -0.67 -10.11
CA THR A 46 7.80 -0.10 -10.85
C THR A 46 8.72 -1.14 -11.49
N LEU A 47 8.63 -2.40 -11.02
CA LEU A 47 9.39 -3.53 -11.56
C LEU A 47 8.59 -4.34 -12.58
N PHE A 48 7.40 -3.89 -13.02
CA PHE A 48 6.76 -4.52 -14.17
C PHE A 48 7.62 -4.34 -15.41
N GLY A 49 7.84 -5.44 -16.14
CA GLY A 49 8.43 -5.38 -17.48
C GLY A 49 7.52 -4.59 -18.45
N PRO A 50 8.06 -4.14 -19.60
CA PRO A 50 7.33 -3.30 -20.55
C PRO A 50 5.97 -3.89 -20.97
N ASP A 51 5.92 -5.18 -21.28
CA ASP A 51 4.68 -5.85 -21.71
C ASP A 51 3.62 -5.91 -20.61
N ALA A 52 4.04 -6.23 -19.38
CA ALA A 52 3.14 -6.28 -18.24
C ALA A 52 2.56 -4.90 -17.88
N LEU A 53 3.36 -3.84 -18.05
CA LEU A 53 2.94 -2.46 -17.90
C LEU A 53 1.97 -2.07 -19.02
N ALA A 54 2.32 -2.40 -20.27
CA ALA A 54 1.51 -2.09 -21.44
C ALA A 54 0.09 -2.69 -21.37
N LEU A 55 -0.02 -3.94 -20.93
CA LEU A 55 -1.33 -4.59 -20.75
C LEU A 55 -2.22 -3.81 -19.79
N ARG A 56 -1.69 -3.36 -18.66
CA ARG A 56 -2.43 -2.62 -17.65
C ARG A 56 -2.80 -1.20 -18.08
N ILE A 57 -1.89 -0.52 -18.77
CA ILE A 57 -2.16 0.82 -19.33
C ILE A 57 -3.25 0.74 -20.40
N ARG A 58 -3.23 -0.28 -21.27
CA ARG A 58 -4.28 -0.48 -22.28
C ARG A 58 -5.64 -0.80 -21.63
N ASP A 59 -5.66 -1.59 -20.56
CA ASP A 59 -6.89 -1.93 -19.82
C ASP A 59 -7.47 -0.70 -19.12
N CYS A 60 -6.68 0.03 -18.32
CA CYS A 60 -7.20 1.19 -17.59
C CYS A 60 -7.32 2.46 -18.42
N THR A 61 -6.73 2.53 -19.60
CA THR A 61 -6.77 3.70 -20.51
C THR A 61 -6.61 5.03 -19.74
N PRO A 62 -5.46 5.32 -19.13
CA PRO A 62 -5.30 6.48 -18.29
C PRO A 62 -5.23 7.77 -19.11
N SER A 63 -5.74 8.88 -18.57
CA SER A 63 -5.63 10.22 -19.16
C SER A 63 -4.29 10.88 -18.82
N LEU A 64 -3.55 10.34 -17.85
CA LEU A 64 -2.25 10.82 -17.42
C LEU A 64 -1.42 9.65 -16.85
N ILE A 65 -0.13 9.63 -17.15
CA ILE A 65 0.86 8.78 -16.48
C ILE A 65 1.77 9.67 -15.63
N VAL A 66 1.99 9.31 -14.36
CA VAL A 66 2.97 9.95 -13.47
C VAL A 66 4.09 8.95 -13.22
N ALA A 67 5.33 9.31 -13.59
CA ALA A 67 6.48 8.42 -13.48
C ALA A 67 7.78 9.20 -13.24
N ASP A 68 8.79 8.54 -12.65
CA ASP A 68 10.13 9.12 -12.44
C ASP A 68 11.22 8.42 -13.27
N LYS A 69 10.97 7.18 -13.72
CA LYS A 69 11.92 6.34 -14.46
C LYS A 69 11.35 5.88 -15.79
N ASN A 70 12.21 5.45 -16.70
CA ASN A 70 11.85 4.88 -18.01
C ASN A 70 10.93 5.78 -18.87
N LEU A 71 11.02 7.10 -18.68
CA LEU A 71 10.10 8.07 -19.29
C LEU A 71 10.12 8.03 -20.82
N ASP A 72 11.27 7.83 -21.44
CA ASP A 72 11.38 7.79 -22.90
C ASP A 72 10.70 6.55 -23.48
N SER A 73 10.94 5.39 -22.86
CA SER A 73 10.26 4.14 -23.25
C SER A 73 8.73 4.22 -23.04
N ILE A 74 8.28 4.83 -21.94
CA ILE A 74 6.84 5.04 -21.68
C ILE A 74 6.23 5.97 -22.73
N LYS A 75 6.90 7.08 -23.06
CA LYS A 75 6.44 8.03 -24.07
C LYS A 75 6.41 7.44 -25.48
N GLU A 76 7.43 6.64 -25.83
CA GLU A 76 7.48 5.96 -27.11
C GLU A 76 6.34 4.94 -27.26
N GLN A 77 6.10 4.15 -26.22
CA GLN A 77 5.07 3.10 -26.20
C GLN A 77 3.64 3.67 -26.10
N PHE A 78 3.47 4.83 -25.45
CA PHE A 78 2.16 5.46 -25.17
C PHE A 78 2.17 6.94 -25.60
N SER A 79 2.53 7.22 -26.83
CA SER A 79 2.72 8.58 -27.38
C SER A 79 1.46 9.47 -27.30
N ASN A 80 0.28 8.88 -27.22
CA ASN A 80 -0.99 9.58 -27.10
C ASN A 80 -1.41 9.89 -25.65
N ILE A 81 -0.64 9.45 -24.64
CA ILE A 81 -0.95 9.68 -23.22
C ILE A 81 0.08 10.67 -22.65
N PRO A 82 -0.35 11.80 -22.07
CA PRO A 82 0.56 12.71 -21.38
C PRO A 82 1.32 12.00 -20.25
N VAL A 83 2.64 12.27 -20.16
CA VAL A 83 3.48 11.75 -19.09
C VAL A 83 4.00 12.90 -18.26
N LEU A 84 3.62 12.93 -16.98
CA LEU A 84 4.12 13.86 -15.99
C LEU A 84 5.34 13.26 -15.30
N ARG A 85 6.47 13.95 -15.40
CA ARG A 85 7.70 13.54 -14.75
C ARG A 85 7.68 13.93 -13.27
N ALA A 86 7.81 12.95 -12.39
CA ALA A 86 7.88 13.14 -10.94
C ALA A 86 9.34 13.09 -10.44
N ASP A 87 10.18 13.98 -10.97
CA ASP A 87 11.58 14.12 -10.55
C ASP A 87 11.73 14.92 -9.24
N ARG A 88 12.98 15.26 -8.89
CA ARG A 88 13.31 16.01 -7.67
C ARG A 88 12.61 17.39 -7.57
N PHE A 89 12.21 17.99 -8.68
CA PHE A 89 11.53 19.28 -8.71
C PHE A 89 10.00 19.15 -8.68
N PHE A 90 9.47 17.95 -8.76
CA PHE A 90 8.03 17.70 -8.82
C PHE A 90 7.28 18.38 -7.66
N LEU A 91 7.72 18.15 -6.43
CA LEU A 91 7.05 18.71 -5.25
C LEU A 91 7.18 20.25 -5.17
N GLU A 92 8.29 20.82 -5.62
CA GLU A 92 8.50 22.25 -5.69
C GLU A 92 7.56 22.90 -6.71
N SER A 93 7.39 22.28 -7.88
CA SER A 93 6.49 22.76 -8.93
C SER A 93 5.03 22.87 -8.47
N LEU A 94 4.63 22.05 -7.48
CA LEU A 94 3.30 22.09 -6.92
C LEU A 94 3.03 23.31 -6.02
N GLN A 95 4.06 23.96 -5.50
CA GLN A 95 3.92 25.09 -4.58
C GLN A 95 3.24 26.30 -5.23
N THR A 96 3.19 26.36 -6.55
CA THR A 96 2.46 27.39 -7.31
C THR A 96 0.94 27.23 -7.24
N TYR A 97 0.45 26.09 -6.79
CA TYR A 97 -0.99 25.81 -6.68
C TYR A 97 -1.49 26.01 -5.23
N PRO A 98 -2.78 26.38 -5.05
CA PRO A 98 -3.37 26.53 -3.73
C PRO A 98 -3.26 25.25 -2.88
N GLU A 99 -3.04 25.42 -1.58
CA GLU A 99 -2.93 24.27 -0.65
C GLU A 99 -4.27 23.61 -0.37
N LYS A 100 -5.36 24.39 -0.32
CA LYS A 100 -6.70 23.90 -0.04
C LYS A 100 -7.42 23.59 -1.34
N TYR A 101 -7.79 22.34 -1.54
CA TYR A 101 -8.65 21.88 -2.62
C TYR A 101 -9.94 21.32 -2.01
N LEU A 102 -11.08 21.79 -2.47
CA LEU A 102 -12.40 21.30 -2.06
C LEU A 102 -12.79 20.15 -3.00
N PRO A 103 -12.77 18.89 -2.55
CA PRO A 103 -13.17 17.78 -3.38
C PRO A 103 -14.71 17.80 -3.57
N ASP A 104 -15.13 17.47 -4.78
CA ASP A 104 -16.53 17.21 -5.14
C ASP A 104 -16.67 15.71 -5.46
N THR A 105 -16.56 14.87 -4.43
CA THR A 105 -16.61 13.42 -4.55
C THR A 105 -17.68 12.83 -3.64
N LYS A 106 -18.28 11.73 -4.09
CA LYS A 106 -19.26 10.95 -3.33
C LYS A 106 -18.66 9.63 -2.87
N ALA A 107 -19.20 9.06 -1.82
CA ALA A 107 -18.76 7.77 -1.30
C ALA A 107 -18.84 6.62 -2.34
N SER A 108 -19.74 6.74 -3.32
CA SER A 108 -19.92 5.78 -4.41
C SER A 108 -18.96 5.96 -5.58
N ASP A 109 -18.27 7.09 -5.67
CA ASP A 109 -17.36 7.36 -6.79
C ASP A 109 -16.15 6.44 -6.73
N LEU A 110 -15.69 6.00 -7.90
CA LEU A 110 -14.48 5.20 -8.00
C LEU A 110 -13.26 6.04 -7.61
N SER A 111 -12.36 5.45 -6.86
CA SER A 111 -11.16 6.11 -6.33
C SER A 111 -9.85 5.43 -6.74
N VAL A 112 -9.86 4.11 -6.81
CA VAL A 112 -8.66 3.31 -7.11
C VAL A 112 -9.01 2.14 -8.02
N PHE A 113 -8.18 1.92 -9.02
CA PHE A 113 -8.08 0.64 -9.74
C PHE A 113 -6.82 -0.06 -9.29
N GLN A 114 -6.96 -1.30 -8.84
CA GLN A 114 -5.86 -2.11 -8.35
C GLN A 114 -5.74 -3.41 -9.11
N TYR A 115 -4.59 -3.60 -9.76
CA TYR A 115 -4.31 -4.84 -10.46
C TYR A 115 -3.82 -5.91 -9.49
N THR A 116 -4.37 -7.12 -9.60
CA THR A 116 -3.88 -8.30 -8.90
C THR A 116 -2.91 -9.09 -9.79
N SER A 117 -2.23 -10.07 -9.21
CA SER A 117 -1.35 -10.99 -9.97
C SER A 117 -2.09 -11.86 -10.98
N GLY A 118 -3.43 -11.92 -10.89
CA GLY A 118 -4.30 -12.65 -11.78
C GLY A 118 -3.95 -14.15 -11.89
N THR A 119 -4.52 -14.99 -11.04
CA THR A 119 -4.27 -16.43 -11.10
C THR A 119 -5.18 -17.19 -12.08
N THR A 120 -6.21 -16.52 -12.63
CA THR A 120 -7.31 -17.18 -13.35
C THR A 120 -7.63 -16.62 -14.73
N ARG A 121 -7.00 -15.51 -15.15
CA ARG A 121 -7.28 -14.87 -16.44
C ARG A 121 -5.99 -14.57 -17.21
N GLU A 122 -6.04 -14.72 -18.52
CA GLU A 122 -4.92 -14.38 -19.43
C GLU A 122 -4.61 -12.87 -19.44
N LEU A 123 -5.61 -12.02 -19.20
CA LEU A 123 -5.46 -10.56 -19.17
C LEU A 123 -5.70 -10.02 -17.75
N PRO A 124 -4.88 -9.06 -17.30
CA PRO A 124 -5.10 -8.40 -16.02
C PRO A 124 -6.39 -7.58 -16.05
N GLU A 125 -7.21 -7.73 -15.02
CA GLU A 125 -8.38 -6.90 -14.79
C GLU A 125 -8.22 -6.16 -13.46
N ALA A 126 -8.54 -4.87 -13.44
CA ALA A 126 -8.44 -4.07 -12.23
C ALA A 126 -9.60 -4.33 -11.29
N VAL A 127 -9.30 -4.59 -10.01
CA VAL A 127 -10.29 -4.49 -8.94
C VAL A 127 -10.61 -3.01 -8.72
N ARG A 128 -11.90 -2.67 -8.76
CA ARG A 128 -12.40 -1.28 -8.73
C ARG A 128 -12.89 -0.93 -7.33
N HIS A 129 -12.21 0.03 -6.71
CA HIS A 129 -12.54 0.48 -5.36
C HIS A 129 -13.19 1.87 -5.39
N THR A 130 -14.21 2.06 -4.55
CA THR A 130 -14.88 3.35 -4.36
C THR A 130 -14.24 4.17 -3.23
N GLN A 131 -14.62 5.44 -3.11
CA GLN A 131 -14.20 6.29 -1.97
C GLN A 131 -14.62 5.67 -0.62
N ARG A 132 -15.75 4.98 -0.56
CA ARG A 132 -16.24 4.28 0.64
C ARG A 132 -15.27 3.19 1.13
N SER A 133 -14.53 2.55 0.22
CA SER A 133 -13.59 1.48 0.57
C SER A 133 -12.52 1.94 1.56
N VAL A 134 -12.16 3.23 1.55
CA VAL A 134 -11.21 3.80 2.53
C VAL A 134 -11.69 3.56 3.95
N VAL A 135 -12.97 3.81 4.25
CA VAL A 135 -13.53 3.63 5.61
C VAL A 135 -13.51 2.16 6.04
N THR A 136 -13.93 1.26 5.17
CA THR A 136 -13.92 -0.19 5.45
C THR A 136 -12.51 -0.69 5.75
N LEU A 137 -11.54 -0.25 4.97
CA LEU A 137 -10.15 -0.66 5.13
C LEU A 137 -9.45 0.01 6.31
N MET A 138 -9.86 1.21 6.70
CA MET A 138 -9.45 1.82 7.98
C MET A 138 -9.91 0.99 9.18
N ILE A 139 -11.14 0.48 9.17
CA ILE A 139 -11.66 -0.41 10.24
C ILE A 139 -10.80 -1.68 10.30
N ALA A 140 -10.54 -2.32 9.16
CA ALA A 140 -9.67 -3.50 9.10
C ALA A 140 -8.25 -3.21 9.64
N ALA A 141 -7.69 -2.05 9.34
CA ALA A 141 -6.37 -1.64 9.85
C ALA A 141 -6.38 -1.36 11.36
N LEU A 142 -7.40 -0.69 11.88
CA LEU A 142 -7.56 -0.44 13.31
C LEU A 142 -7.59 -1.75 14.12
N TYR A 143 -8.29 -2.76 13.62
CA TYR A 143 -8.49 -4.01 14.36
C TYR A 143 -7.54 -5.13 13.93
N GLY A 144 -7.15 -5.22 12.67
CA GLY A 144 -6.27 -6.28 12.15
C GLY A 144 -4.79 -6.00 12.32
N ILE A 145 -4.38 -4.73 12.24
CA ILE A 145 -3.01 -4.28 12.50
C ILE A 145 -2.90 -3.70 13.91
N GLY A 146 -4.02 -3.32 14.52
CA GLY A 146 -4.05 -2.64 15.82
C GLY A 146 -3.42 -1.24 15.73
N LEU A 147 -3.60 -0.53 14.60
CA LEU A 147 -3.03 0.79 14.40
C LEU A 147 -3.52 1.79 15.45
N LYS A 148 -2.58 2.60 15.94
CA LYS A 148 -2.82 3.72 16.85
C LYS A 148 -2.03 4.95 16.42
N PRO A 149 -2.51 6.17 16.74
CA PRO A 149 -1.82 7.41 16.34
C PRO A 149 -0.37 7.49 16.81
N GLU A 150 -0.04 6.89 17.96
CA GLU A 150 1.30 6.87 18.55
C GLU A 150 2.25 5.83 17.93
N ASP A 151 1.77 4.99 16.99
CA ASP A 151 2.62 3.98 16.35
C ASP A 151 3.61 4.62 15.36
N THR A 152 4.82 4.10 15.35
CA THR A 152 5.71 4.15 14.19
C THR A 152 5.52 2.85 13.42
N TYR A 153 4.75 2.94 12.34
CA TYR A 153 4.28 1.78 11.59
C TYR A 153 5.10 1.55 10.32
N PHE A 154 5.43 0.30 10.05
CA PHE A 154 6.14 -0.07 8.84
C PHE A 154 5.46 -1.24 8.11
N CYS A 155 5.18 -1.04 6.83
CA CYS A 155 4.75 -2.06 5.88
C CYS A 155 5.63 -1.97 4.63
N PRO A 156 6.57 -2.89 4.40
CA PRO A 156 7.48 -2.84 3.25
C PRO A 156 6.83 -3.30 1.93
N SER A 157 5.57 -3.69 1.95
CA SER A 157 4.86 -4.12 0.74
C SER A 157 4.66 -2.96 -0.22
N SER A 158 4.88 -3.19 -1.52
CA SER A 158 4.63 -2.18 -2.55
C SER A 158 3.15 -1.76 -2.56
N PRO A 159 2.84 -0.44 -2.69
CA PRO A 159 1.47 0.04 -2.84
C PRO A 159 0.82 -0.32 -4.19
N ALA A 160 1.50 -0.98 -5.09
CA ALA A 160 0.87 -1.63 -6.24
C ALA A 160 0.05 -2.87 -5.85
N TRP A 161 0.29 -3.43 -4.64
CA TRP A 161 -0.43 -4.57 -4.08
C TRP A 161 -1.40 -4.14 -2.97
N GLY A 162 -2.47 -4.94 -2.76
CA GLY A 162 -3.54 -4.62 -1.79
C GLY A 162 -3.02 -4.31 -0.40
N HIS A 163 -2.12 -5.13 0.13
CA HIS A 163 -1.56 -4.93 1.46
C HIS A 163 -0.78 -3.61 1.57
N GLY A 164 0.12 -3.33 0.63
CA GLY A 164 0.92 -2.11 0.63
C GLY A 164 0.08 -0.84 0.38
N LEU A 165 -0.93 -0.92 -0.51
CA LEU A 165 -1.77 0.22 -0.80
C LEU A 165 -2.70 0.57 0.36
N TRP A 166 -3.50 -0.40 0.79
CA TRP A 166 -4.58 -0.15 1.74
C TRP A 166 -4.09 -0.11 3.18
N HIS A 167 -3.29 -1.10 3.57
CA HIS A 167 -2.83 -1.25 4.94
C HIS A 167 -1.48 -0.60 5.20
N GLY A 168 -0.62 -0.49 4.17
CA GLY A 168 0.68 0.18 4.25
C GLY A 168 0.64 1.68 3.97
N THR A 169 -0.41 2.18 3.29
CA THR A 169 -0.45 3.57 2.80
C THR A 169 -1.75 4.29 3.20
N ILE A 170 -2.88 3.91 2.59
CA ILE A 170 -4.11 4.71 2.69
C ILE A 170 -4.67 4.72 4.11
N ALA A 171 -4.89 3.55 4.71
CA ALA A 171 -5.48 3.47 6.03
C ALA A 171 -4.62 4.14 7.12
N PRO A 172 -3.31 3.86 7.26
CA PRO A 172 -2.50 4.50 8.29
C PRO A 172 -2.40 6.02 8.09
N LEU A 173 -2.23 6.51 6.86
CA LEU A 173 -2.16 7.95 6.60
C LEU A 173 -3.50 8.66 6.85
N ALA A 174 -4.63 8.02 6.52
CA ALA A 174 -5.97 8.54 6.83
C ALA A 174 -6.25 8.58 8.33
N LEU A 175 -5.62 7.70 9.12
CA LEU A 175 -5.68 7.66 10.59
C LEU A 175 -4.64 8.59 11.26
N GLY A 176 -3.79 9.27 10.49
CA GLY A 176 -2.73 10.13 11.01
C GLY A 176 -1.57 9.38 11.66
N VAL A 177 -1.38 8.13 11.32
CA VAL A 177 -0.29 7.28 11.85
C VAL A 177 1.01 7.59 11.11
N HIS A 178 2.11 7.68 11.85
CA HIS A 178 3.46 7.82 11.28
C HIS A 178 3.86 6.52 10.57
N ILE A 179 4.09 6.59 9.26
CA ILE A 179 4.51 5.45 8.46
C ILE A 179 5.98 5.53 8.06
N VAL A 180 6.65 4.37 8.03
CA VAL A 180 7.95 4.21 7.40
C VAL A 180 7.73 3.79 5.95
N SER A 181 8.43 4.46 5.03
CA SER A 181 8.38 4.21 3.59
C SER A 181 9.64 3.49 3.14
N TYR A 182 9.48 2.45 2.34
CA TYR A 182 10.59 1.69 1.77
C TYR A 182 10.50 1.70 0.24
N ALA A 183 11.56 2.15 -0.41
CA ALA A 183 11.69 2.19 -1.86
C ALA A 183 12.86 1.31 -2.32
N GLY A 184 12.67 0.59 -3.42
CA GLY A 184 13.70 -0.26 -4.02
C GLY A 184 13.46 -1.76 -3.83
N GLN A 185 14.47 -2.54 -4.20
CA GLN A 185 14.43 -4.00 -4.08
C GLN A 185 14.50 -4.41 -2.61
N PHE A 186 13.84 -5.53 -2.28
CA PHE A 186 13.87 -6.09 -0.93
C PHE A 186 15.29 -6.46 -0.51
N ASP A 187 15.74 -5.86 0.60
CA ASP A 187 17.00 -6.17 1.26
C ASP A 187 16.75 -6.39 2.77
N PRO A 188 16.99 -7.60 3.30
CA PRO A 188 16.79 -7.89 4.72
C PRO A 188 17.56 -6.96 5.65
N LYS A 189 18.80 -6.57 5.31
CA LYS A 189 19.60 -5.66 6.14
C LYS A 189 18.97 -4.29 6.23
N MET A 190 18.46 -3.78 5.11
CA MET A 190 17.79 -2.49 5.09
C MET A 190 16.47 -2.51 5.88
N ILE A 191 15.73 -3.62 5.83
CA ILE A 191 14.52 -3.77 6.64
C ILE A 191 14.85 -3.78 8.13
N TYR A 192 15.84 -4.57 8.55
CA TYR A 192 16.26 -4.60 9.95
C TYR A 192 16.79 -3.24 10.43
N ALA A 193 17.61 -2.59 9.62
CA ALA A 193 18.11 -1.24 9.92
C ALA A 193 16.95 -0.23 10.08
N ALA A 194 15.94 -0.28 9.21
CA ALA A 194 14.77 0.59 9.31
C ALA A 194 13.96 0.30 10.60
N LEU A 195 13.76 -0.97 10.95
CA LEU A 195 13.05 -1.36 12.17
C LEU A 195 13.74 -0.81 13.42
N GLU A 196 15.06 -0.88 13.49
CA GLU A 196 15.85 -0.40 14.63
C GLU A 196 15.97 1.13 14.65
N GLN A 197 16.52 1.71 13.57
CA GLN A 197 16.89 3.13 13.53
C GLN A 197 15.68 4.07 13.59
N LEU A 198 14.56 3.66 12.98
CA LEU A 198 13.32 4.43 12.99
C LEU A 198 12.42 4.06 14.16
N LYS A 199 12.88 3.18 15.06
CA LYS A 199 12.14 2.76 16.27
C LYS A 199 10.73 2.27 15.94
N VAL A 200 10.61 1.45 14.89
CA VAL A 200 9.33 0.86 14.50
C VAL A 200 8.81 0.01 15.65
N ASN A 201 7.56 0.21 16.02
CA ASN A 201 6.89 -0.55 17.06
C ASN A 201 5.71 -1.40 16.56
N ASN A 202 5.28 -1.18 15.31
CA ASN A 202 4.22 -1.93 14.66
C ASN A 202 4.66 -2.29 13.23
N PHE A 203 4.79 -3.58 12.93
CA PHE A 203 5.33 -4.07 11.66
C PHE A 203 4.33 -5.04 10.99
N ALA A 204 3.92 -4.73 9.77
CA ALA A 204 3.04 -5.58 8.98
C ALA A 204 3.72 -6.00 7.68
N ALA A 205 3.73 -7.29 7.39
CA ALA A 205 4.38 -7.80 6.18
C ALA A 205 3.68 -9.06 5.64
N ALA A 206 3.98 -9.42 4.39
CA ALA A 206 3.61 -10.73 3.88
C ALA A 206 4.38 -11.84 4.61
N ALA A 207 3.80 -13.03 4.72
CA ALA A 207 4.48 -14.18 5.34
C ALA A 207 5.82 -14.51 4.65
N THR A 208 5.90 -14.33 3.34
CA THR A 208 7.15 -14.46 2.57
C THR A 208 8.24 -13.51 3.08
N VAL A 209 7.92 -12.26 3.40
CA VAL A 209 8.88 -11.28 3.92
C VAL A 209 9.45 -11.75 5.25
N TYR A 210 8.62 -12.25 6.16
CA TYR A 210 9.08 -12.82 7.42
C TYR A 210 9.99 -14.04 7.23
N ARG A 211 9.67 -14.94 6.28
CA ARG A 211 10.55 -16.06 5.93
C ARG A 211 11.90 -15.59 5.39
N MET A 212 11.91 -14.57 4.53
CA MET A 212 13.15 -13.99 3.99
C MET A 212 13.99 -13.34 5.09
N LEU A 213 13.37 -12.61 6.02
CA LEU A 213 14.05 -12.04 7.18
C LEU A 213 14.66 -13.14 8.07
N ARG A 214 13.88 -14.18 8.40
CA ARG A 214 14.37 -15.32 9.19
C ARG A 214 15.59 -15.99 8.54
N ASN A 215 15.49 -16.27 7.25
CA ASN A 215 16.53 -17.00 6.52
C ASN A 215 17.77 -16.17 6.21
N SER A 216 17.71 -14.86 6.37
CA SER A 216 18.85 -13.96 6.11
C SER A 216 19.97 -14.06 7.13
N GLY A 217 19.67 -14.51 8.34
CA GLY A 217 20.64 -14.66 9.44
C GLY A 217 21.08 -13.35 10.12
N TYR A 218 20.51 -12.18 9.72
CA TYR A 218 20.95 -10.88 10.26
C TYR A 218 20.19 -10.43 11.50
N ARG A 219 19.25 -11.23 12.04
CA ARG A 219 18.37 -10.79 13.13
C ARG A 219 19.14 -10.33 14.37
N ASP A 220 20.19 -11.03 14.73
CA ASP A 220 20.97 -10.81 15.97
C ASP A 220 21.90 -9.60 15.88
N ASP A 221 22.10 -9.05 14.68
CA ASP A 221 22.89 -7.82 14.47
C ASP A 221 22.12 -6.55 14.89
N TYR A 222 20.82 -6.67 15.22
CA TYR A 222 19.94 -5.52 15.48
C TYR A 222 19.17 -5.66 16.78
N THR A 223 18.93 -4.54 17.47
CA THR A 223 18.10 -4.47 18.67
C THR A 223 16.70 -4.02 18.32
N ILE A 224 15.77 -4.98 18.15
CA ILE A 224 14.41 -4.72 17.71
C ILE A 224 13.42 -5.35 18.70
N ASN A 225 12.44 -4.57 19.13
CA ASN A 225 11.33 -5.03 19.95
C ASN A 225 10.03 -4.41 19.43
N LEU A 226 9.16 -5.24 18.87
CA LEU A 226 7.87 -4.81 18.32
C LEU A 226 6.77 -5.00 19.35
N SER A 227 5.95 -3.99 19.55
CA SER A 227 4.72 -4.14 20.33
C SER A 227 3.63 -4.89 19.55
N LYS A 228 3.66 -4.79 18.24
CA LYS A 228 2.70 -5.46 17.33
C LYS A 228 3.38 -5.90 16.05
N CYS A 229 3.01 -7.08 15.57
CA CYS A 229 3.31 -7.51 14.21
C CYS A 229 2.11 -8.25 13.61
N SER A 230 1.95 -8.14 12.30
CA SER A 230 0.86 -8.79 11.57
C SER A 230 1.36 -9.33 10.23
N PHE A 231 0.63 -10.33 9.71
CA PHE A 231 0.93 -10.90 8.41
C PHE A 231 -0.35 -11.14 7.59
N THR A 232 -0.16 -11.22 6.28
CA THR A 232 -1.22 -11.51 5.31
C THR A 232 -0.66 -12.15 4.04
N GLY A 233 -1.55 -12.50 3.13
CA GLY A 233 -1.25 -12.96 1.77
C GLY A 233 -1.16 -14.47 1.65
N GLU A 234 -0.62 -15.17 2.63
CA GLU A 234 -0.47 -16.62 2.64
C GLU A 234 -0.35 -17.17 4.08
N PRO A 235 -0.59 -18.45 4.30
CA PRO A 235 -0.41 -19.06 5.61
C PRO A 235 1.03 -18.92 6.13
N LEU A 236 1.14 -18.69 7.44
CA LEU A 236 2.42 -18.65 8.13
C LEU A 236 2.68 -20.00 8.80
N ASP A 237 3.82 -20.63 8.47
CA ASP A 237 4.24 -21.87 9.09
C ASP A 237 4.63 -21.65 10.57
N ILE A 238 4.47 -22.72 11.36
CA ILE A 238 4.69 -22.67 12.81
C ILE A 238 6.13 -22.24 13.18
N ASN A 239 7.12 -22.67 12.43
CA ASN A 239 8.52 -22.33 12.72
C ASN A 239 8.77 -20.83 12.49
N THR A 240 8.17 -20.25 11.46
CA THR A 240 8.24 -18.81 11.21
C THR A 240 7.43 -18.02 12.25
N PHE A 241 6.25 -18.53 12.64
CA PHE A 241 5.46 -17.92 13.70
C PHE A 241 6.22 -17.83 15.03
N ASP A 242 6.79 -18.94 15.47
CA ASP A 242 7.56 -19.01 16.72
C ASP A 242 8.84 -18.15 16.65
N TRP A 243 9.51 -18.15 15.50
CA TRP A 243 10.65 -17.29 15.27
C TRP A 243 10.28 -15.80 15.39
N ILE A 244 9.18 -15.33 14.76
CA ILE A 244 8.73 -13.94 14.88
C ILE A 244 8.48 -13.59 16.34
N LYS A 245 7.74 -14.43 17.04
CA LYS A 245 7.39 -14.22 18.45
C LYS A 245 8.62 -14.08 19.34
N HIS A 246 9.64 -14.94 19.15
CA HIS A 246 10.88 -14.88 19.91
C HIS A 246 11.77 -13.70 19.49
N SER A 247 11.91 -13.48 18.18
CA SER A 247 12.83 -12.50 17.63
C SER A 247 12.37 -11.06 17.80
N PHE A 248 11.04 -10.81 17.77
CA PHE A 248 10.48 -9.46 17.82
C PHE A 248 9.65 -9.17 19.08
N GLY A 249 9.44 -10.16 19.94
CA GLY A 249 8.71 -9.98 21.20
C GLY A 249 7.18 -9.98 21.07
N SER A 250 6.64 -10.11 19.85
CA SER A 250 5.19 -10.06 19.59
C SER A 250 4.76 -11.22 18.68
N ALA A 251 3.63 -11.85 19.02
CA ALA A 251 3.05 -12.88 18.15
C ALA A 251 2.43 -12.25 16.89
N PRO A 252 2.71 -12.81 15.69
CA PRO A 252 2.22 -12.23 14.45
C PRO A 252 0.71 -12.48 14.29
N ALA A 253 -0.06 -11.40 14.22
CA ALA A 253 -1.50 -11.41 14.04
C ALA A 253 -1.86 -11.69 12.57
N SER A 254 -2.80 -12.60 12.33
CA SER A 254 -3.31 -12.90 11.00
C SER A 254 -4.27 -11.84 10.49
N MET A 255 -4.18 -11.51 9.21
CA MET A 255 -5.17 -10.78 8.45
C MET A 255 -5.53 -11.59 7.20
N TYR A 256 -6.78 -12.01 7.10
CA TYR A 256 -7.27 -12.82 5.98
C TYR A 256 -8.32 -12.06 5.18
N GLY A 257 -8.13 -12.08 3.86
CA GLY A 257 -9.02 -11.44 2.89
C GLY A 257 -8.43 -11.47 1.49
N THR A 258 -9.10 -10.81 0.55
CA THR A 258 -8.63 -10.65 -0.82
C THR A 258 -8.72 -9.19 -1.25
N THR A 259 -8.16 -8.85 -2.41
CA THR A 259 -8.23 -7.48 -2.94
C THR A 259 -9.69 -7.08 -3.24
N GLU A 260 -10.53 -8.04 -3.64
CA GLU A 260 -11.92 -7.82 -4.04
C GLU A 260 -12.86 -7.55 -2.87
N VAL A 261 -12.66 -8.27 -1.75
CA VAL A 261 -13.56 -8.20 -0.57
C VAL A 261 -12.96 -7.45 0.62
N GLY A 262 -11.65 -7.14 0.55
CA GLY A 262 -10.91 -6.57 1.69
C GLY A 262 -10.57 -7.64 2.74
N VAL A 263 -10.29 -7.20 3.97
CA VAL A 263 -9.95 -8.06 5.09
C VAL A 263 -11.22 -8.42 5.85
N ILE A 264 -11.53 -9.71 5.94
CA ILE A 264 -12.76 -10.24 6.54
C ILE A 264 -12.53 -10.92 7.89
N MET A 265 -11.30 -11.44 8.17
CA MET A 265 -10.94 -12.01 9.47
C MET A 265 -9.61 -11.44 9.97
N VAL A 266 -9.50 -11.23 11.28
CA VAL A 266 -8.34 -10.62 11.93
C VAL A 266 -8.08 -11.20 13.32
N ASP A 267 -6.83 -11.14 13.76
CA ASP A 267 -6.40 -11.60 15.10
C ASP A 267 -6.40 -10.51 16.16
N TYR A 268 -6.91 -9.33 15.90
CA TYR A 268 -7.07 -8.25 16.89
C TYR A 268 -5.82 -7.97 17.76
N PRO A 269 -4.65 -7.66 17.19
CA PRO A 269 -3.45 -7.39 17.97
C PRO A 269 -3.63 -6.18 18.89
N GLY A 270 -3.13 -6.31 20.11
CA GLY A 270 -3.23 -5.25 21.13
C GLY A 270 -4.58 -5.18 21.87
N ILE A 271 -5.56 -6.03 21.56
CA ILE A 271 -6.81 -6.14 22.34
C ILE A 271 -6.56 -7.00 23.58
N LYS A 272 -6.82 -6.43 24.75
CA LYS A 272 -6.66 -7.11 26.04
C LYS A 272 -7.49 -8.40 26.10
N GLY A 273 -6.84 -9.51 26.45
CA GLY A 273 -7.48 -10.83 26.58
C GLY A 273 -7.59 -11.61 25.26
N HIS A 274 -7.31 -11.03 24.12
CA HIS A 274 -7.18 -11.79 22.87
C HIS A 274 -5.80 -12.44 22.79
N LYS A 275 -5.78 -13.71 22.38
CA LYS A 275 -4.53 -14.48 22.18
C LYS A 275 -4.46 -14.93 20.74
N VAL A 276 -3.42 -14.51 20.05
CA VAL A 276 -3.08 -14.97 18.70
C VAL A 276 -2.71 -16.46 18.77
N LYS A 277 -3.30 -17.27 17.91
CA LYS A 277 -3.05 -18.71 17.83
C LYS A 277 -2.42 -19.06 16.48
N PRO A 278 -1.32 -19.84 16.45
CA PRO A 278 -0.73 -20.31 15.20
C PRO A 278 -1.76 -21.04 14.33
N GLY A 279 -1.77 -20.73 13.02
CA GLY A 279 -2.65 -21.35 12.05
C GLY A 279 -4.12 -20.92 12.10
N ALA A 280 -4.53 -20.09 13.07
CA ALA A 280 -5.86 -19.51 13.10
C ALA A 280 -5.94 -18.24 12.23
N LEU A 281 -7.12 -17.98 11.66
CA LEU A 281 -7.41 -16.75 10.90
C LEU A 281 -7.95 -15.62 11.79
N GLY A 282 -8.11 -15.89 13.09
CA GLY A 282 -8.68 -14.94 14.05
C GLY A 282 -10.19 -15.00 14.12
N LYS A 283 -10.83 -13.82 14.16
CA LYS A 283 -12.29 -13.63 14.23
C LYS A 283 -12.76 -12.70 13.11
N PRO A 284 -14.06 -12.67 12.78
CA PRO A 284 -14.58 -11.70 11.82
C PRO A 284 -14.15 -10.28 12.15
N ALA A 285 -13.67 -9.54 11.17
CA ALA A 285 -13.43 -8.11 11.32
C ALA A 285 -14.77 -7.37 11.49
N PRO A 286 -14.82 -6.23 12.21
CA PRO A 286 -16.06 -5.54 12.45
C PRO A 286 -16.83 -5.22 11.15
N GLY A 287 -18.12 -5.55 11.13
CA GLY A 287 -18.99 -5.39 9.97
C GLY A 287 -19.01 -6.57 9.00
N ASN A 288 -18.30 -7.66 9.30
CA ASN A 288 -18.35 -8.89 8.52
C ASN A 288 -19.09 -10.00 9.29
N GLU A 289 -19.91 -10.75 8.56
CA GLU A 289 -20.49 -12.03 8.99
C GLU A 289 -19.75 -13.13 8.22
N VAL A 290 -19.18 -14.13 8.94
CA VAL A 290 -18.37 -15.23 8.39
C VAL A 290 -18.80 -16.55 9.04
#